data_d5ac2d526a44ecf915f8986316875857
#
_entry.id   d5ac2d526a44ecf915f8986316875857
#
_cell.length_a   1.000
_cell.length_b   1.000
_cell.length_c   1.000
_cell.angle_alpha   90.00
_cell.angle_beta   90.00
_cell.angle_gamma   90.00
#
_symmetry.space_group_name_H-M   'P 1'
#
loop_
_entity.id
_entity.type
_entity.pdbx_description
1 polymer ?
#
loop_
_entity_poly.entity_id
_entity_poly.type
_entity_poly.pdbx_seq_one_letter_code
_entity_poly.pdbx_strand_id
1 'polypeptide(L)'
;MYRTRLFAGLTAALFAAGAASGSLRAQEPATTGAYNDEAAGYFQQAQEWEEAGNTKQAIATYRTLVRNYPVAPSAPAAQLRLGELYDSLGNSKRAFDAYQKLLENFPQAREFDRAVEAQVAIADARMDNRHYEQAAEMYTSILAAAPFAKFAPSVQFKLGQALENQKEYEKAVSAYQVVLDRYPNSSLAADALYQIGYVQLTEAEGRSQDLSAAIDAKNTFEEFLIEFPQSEKAAQARENLDTMTGREAFDLLSIAKFYDRKTDYRAAVIYYSDLVRRQPGSPDAELAGTRIEEIRATVGEDELRAGSERAETGVRAAMRRRLQNQVQTSSLSNYAGPPVSTVKPPEELPAPRPQLRTSSNDMRPQGGGNPAPADPLPAPDLPPVEPELPSFE
;
A
#
# COMPACT_ATOMS: atom_id res chain seq x y z
N MET A 1 11.43 14.80 -24.62
CA MET A 1 12.69 14.54 -25.33
C MET A 1 13.54 13.61 -24.47
N TYR A 2 13.39 12.31 -24.65
CA TYR A 2 14.17 11.29 -23.94
C TYR A 2 15.32 10.85 -24.85
N ARG A 3 16.55 11.03 -24.38
CA ARG A 3 17.74 10.51 -25.05
C ARG A 3 18.07 9.15 -24.48
N THR A 4 17.74 8.12 -25.25
CA THR A 4 18.22 6.74 -25.08
C THR A 4 19.70 6.68 -25.45
N ARG A 5 20.56 6.21 -24.54
CA ARG A 5 21.95 5.84 -24.86
C ARG A 5 22.03 4.33 -25.06
N LEU A 6 22.34 3.96 -26.30
CA LEU A 6 22.70 2.60 -26.71
C LEU A 6 24.02 2.16 -26.06
N PHE A 7 24.01 0.95 -25.49
CA PHE A 7 25.24 0.21 -25.18
C PHE A 7 25.69 -0.53 -26.43
N ALA A 8 26.89 -0.24 -26.90
CA ALA A 8 27.55 -0.94 -27.98
C ALA A 8 28.20 -2.23 -27.47
N GLY A 9 27.88 -3.33 -28.13
CA GLY A 9 28.41 -4.66 -27.84
C GLY A 9 29.91 -4.80 -28.17
N LEU A 10 30.60 -5.55 -27.34
CA LEU A 10 31.97 -5.99 -27.56
C LEU A 10 31.94 -7.38 -28.17
N THR A 11 32.38 -7.50 -29.43
CA THR A 11 32.56 -8.76 -30.17
C THR A 11 33.80 -9.47 -29.67
N ALA A 12 33.63 -10.74 -29.24
CA ALA A 12 34.73 -11.64 -28.95
C ALA A 12 35.30 -12.21 -30.24
N ALA A 13 36.58 -12.02 -30.46
CA ALA A 13 37.36 -12.74 -31.49
C ALA A 13 37.98 -14.00 -30.87
N LEU A 14 37.58 -15.16 -31.38
CA LEU A 14 38.23 -16.44 -31.11
C LEU A 14 39.55 -16.52 -31.92
N PHE A 15 40.66 -16.73 -31.22
CA PHE A 15 41.88 -17.31 -31.84
C PHE A 15 42.20 -18.65 -31.17
N ALA A 16 42.17 -19.69 -31.94
CA ALA A 16 42.64 -21.01 -31.57
C ALA A 16 44.09 -21.19 -32.06
N ALA A 17 44.99 -21.60 -31.19
CA ALA A 17 46.08 -22.55 -31.52
C ALA A 17 47.02 -22.75 -30.35
N GLY A 18 47.38 -24.02 -30.08
CA GLY A 18 48.67 -24.42 -29.58
C GLY A 18 48.73 -24.87 -28.11
N ALA A 19 48.68 -26.15 -27.86
CA ALA A 19 48.99 -26.80 -26.57
C ALA A 19 50.43 -26.54 -26.14
N ALA A 20 50.61 -25.95 -24.96
CA ALA A 20 51.78 -26.08 -24.13
C ALA A 20 51.33 -26.06 -22.68
N SER A 21 51.45 -27.20 -22.00
CA SER A 21 51.19 -27.39 -20.58
C SER A 21 52.20 -26.60 -19.74
N GLY A 22 51.88 -25.36 -19.48
CA GLY A 22 52.49 -24.51 -18.47
C GLY A 22 51.36 -23.98 -17.60
N SER A 23 51.46 -24.14 -16.28
CA SER A 23 50.55 -23.60 -15.30
C SER A 23 50.34 -22.10 -15.52
N LEU A 24 49.33 -21.72 -16.28
CA LEU A 24 48.85 -20.35 -16.37
C LEU A 24 48.22 -19.99 -15.03
N ARG A 25 49.03 -19.50 -14.11
CA ARG A 25 48.60 -18.62 -13.05
C ARG A 25 48.01 -17.42 -13.77
N ALA A 26 46.70 -17.29 -13.71
CA ALA A 26 46.01 -16.13 -14.26
C ALA A 26 46.67 -14.88 -13.64
N GLN A 27 47.51 -14.19 -14.39
CA GLN A 27 47.97 -12.87 -14.05
C GLN A 27 46.73 -11.95 -14.18
N GLU A 28 46.19 -11.56 -13.02
CA GLU A 28 45.27 -10.43 -12.98
C GLU A 28 45.92 -9.28 -13.76
N PRO A 29 45.18 -8.57 -14.63
CA PRO A 29 45.77 -7.50 -15.41
C PRO A 29 46.40 -6.49 -14.44
N ALA A 30 47.69 -6.17 -14.64
CA ALA A 30 48.49 -5.28 -13.80
C ALA A 30 47.82 -3.89 -13.55
N THR A 31 46.83 -3.53 -14.35
CA THR A 31 45.98 -2.35 -14.23
C THR A 31 45.00 -2.36 -13.06
N THR A 32 44.51 -3.55 -12.64
CA THR A 32 43.55 -3.67 -11.51
C THR A 32 44.27 -3.50 -10.17
N GLY A 33 45.51 -4.02 -10.04
CA GLY A 33 46.34 -3.85 -8.85
C GLY A 33 46.64 -2.35 -8.60
N ALA A 34 47.21 -1.67 -9.61
CA ALA A 34 47.52 -0.23 -9.50
C ALA A 34 46.28 0.65 -9.17
N TYR A 35 45.14 0.31 -9.77
CA TYR A 35 43.88 1.01 -9.49
C TYR A 35 43.44 0.86 -8.02
N ASN A 36 43.54 -0.34 -7.47
CA ASN A 36 43.19 -0.60 -6.07
C ASN A 36 44.20 0.01 -5.10
N ASP A 37 45.49 0.00 -5.44
CA ASP A 37 46.56 0.58 -4.62
C ASP A 37 46.41 2.14 -4.55
N GLU A 38 46.09 2.77 -5.68
CA GLU A 38 45.79 4.22 -5.69
C GLU A 38 44.54 4.53 -4.85
N ALA A 39 43.47 3.76 -4.99
CA ALA A 39 42.28 3.92 -4.17
C ALA A 39 42.57 3.74 -2.67
N ALA A 40 43.39 2.74 -2.30
CA ALA A 40 43.84 2.53 -0.93
C ALA A 40 44.66 3.71 -0.41
N GLY A 41 45.54 4.29 -1.26
CA GLY A 41 46.31 5.48 -0.94
C GLY A 41 45.42 6.68 -0.64
N TYR A 42 44.39 6.94 -1.46
CA TYR A 42 43.39 7.99 -1.18
C TYR A 42 42.64 7.73 0.12
N PHE A 43 42.29 6.47 0.39
CA PHE A 43 41.60 6.12 1.63
C PHE A 43 42.47 6.43 2.86
N GLN A 44 43.73 5.98 2.85
CA GLN A 44 44.66 6.24 3.93
C GLN A 44 44.91 7.75 4.11
N GLN A 45 45.14 8.48 3.04
CA GLN A 45 45.31 9.94 3.09
C GLN A 45 44.09 10.65 3.71
N ALA A 46 42.88 10.16 3.40
CA ALA A 46 41.67 10.73 3.99
C ALA A 46 41.57 10.42 5.49
N GLN A 47 41.98 9.24 5.95
CA GLN A 47 42.09 8.92 7.37
C GLN A 47 43.10 9.78 8.10
N GLU A 48 44.28 10.03 7.51
CA GLU A 48 45.28 10.94 8.04
C GLU A 48 44.74 12.38 8.22
N TRP A 49 43.91 12.84 7.25
CA TRP A 49 43.21 14.14 7.39
C TRP A 49 42.17 14.14 8.52
N GLU A 50 41.47 13.01 8.73
CA GLU A 50 40.52 12.88 9.86
C GLU A 50 41.28 12.94 11.21
N GLU A 51 42.36 12.17 11.35
CA GLU A 51 43.18 12.12 12.56
C GLU A 51 43.78 13.48 12.88
N ALA A 52 44.17 14.25 11.84
CA ALA A 52 44.65 15.61 11.95
C ALA A 52 43.55 16.67 12.24
N GLY A 53 42.29 16.25 12.33
CA GLY A 53 41.11 17.13 12.52
C GLY A 53 40.75 17.95 11.28
N ASN A 54 41.35 17.67 10.13
CA ASN A 54 41.11 18.37 8.87
C ASN A 54 39.92 17.81 8.10
N THR A 55 38.72 17.85 8.70
CA THR A 55 37.50 17.26 8.17
C THR A 55 37.17 17.67 6.72
N LYS A 56 37.45 18.91 6.35
CA LYS A 56 37.18 19.38 4.97
C LYS A 56 38.05 18.67 3.93
N GLN A 57 39.35 18.47 4.24
CA GLN A 57 40.29 17.74 3.39
C GLN A 57 39.93 16.26 3.33
N ALA A 58 39.59 15.64 4.47
CA ALA A 58 39.12 14.26 4.53
C ALA A 58 37.90 14.05 3.61
N ILE A 59 36.87 14.88 3.72
CA ILE A 59 35.67 14.82 2.85
C ILE A 59 36.05 14.98 1.38
N ALA A 60 36.95 15.93 1.04
CA ALA A 60 37.36 16.12 -0.35
C ALA A 60 38.11 14.90 -0.92
N THR A 61 38.97 14.29 -0.11
CA THR A 61 39.75 13.11 -0.49
C THR A 61 38.87 11.88 -0.65
N TYR A 62 37.96 11.59 0.30
CA TYR A 62 37.00 10.49 0.16
C TYR A 62 36.08 10.69 -1.05
N ARG A 63 35.61 11.91 -1.32
CA ARG A 63 34.80 12.19 -2.52
C ARG A 63 35.58 11.93 -3.80
N THR A 64 36.87 12.25 -3.81
CA THR A 64 37.76 11.95 -4.97
C THR A 64 37.90 10.47 -5.16
N LEU A 65 38.12 9.71 -4.08
CA LEU A 65 38.19 8.24 -4.10
C LEU A 65 36.91 7.64 -4.72
N VAL A 66 35.74 7.93 -4.13
CA VAL A 66 34.46 7.34 -4.57
C VAL A 66 34.14 7.71 -6.02
N ARG A 67 34.47 8.93 -6.45
CA ARG A 67 34.22 9.39 -7.82
C ARG A 67 35.13 8.75 -8.85
N ASN A 68 36.43 8.64 -8.54
CA ASN A 68 37.44 8.19 -9.49
C ASN A 68 37.65 6.66 -9.44
N TYR A 69 37.37 6.05 -8.27
CA TYR A 69 37.61 4.61 -8.00
C TYR A 69 36.35 3.91 -7.48
N PRO A 70 35.19 4.01 -8.19
CA PRO A 70 33.89 3.53 -7.69
C PRO A 70 33.82 2.01 -7.50
N VAL A 71 34.68 1.23 -8.16
CA VAL A 71 34.70 -0.22 -8.05
C VAL A 71 35.81 -0.74 -7.13
N ALA A 72 36.58 0.16 -6.50
CA ALA A 72 37.66 -0.24 -5.60
C ALA A 72 37.08 -0.83 -4.29
N PRO A 73 37.75 -1.82 -3.67
CA PRO A 73 37.32 -2.41 -2.40
C PRO A 73 37.17 -1.42 -1.25
N SER A 74 37.89 -0.28 -1.30
CA SER A 74 37.82 0.80 -0.32
C SER A 74 36.66 1.80 -0.56
N ALA A 75 36.00 1.78 -1.73
CA ALA A 75 34.97 2.72 -2.08
C ALA A 75 33.72 2.69 -1.15
N PRO A 76 33.17 1.50 -0.77
CA PRO A 76 32.07 1.45 0.18
C PRO A 76 32.41 2.06 1.54
N ALA A 77 33.58 1.72 2.08
CA ALA A 77 34.05 2.28 3.34
C ALA A 77 34.25 3.80 3.26
N ALA A 78 34.82 4.31 2.15
CA ALA A 78 34.94 5.74 1.91
C ALA A 78 33.59 6.45 1.83
N GLN A 79 32.60 5.81 1.18
CA GLN A 79 31.24 6.35 1.07
C GLN A 79 30.54 6.40 2.44
N LEU A 80 30.73 5.38 3.29
CA LEU A 80 30.24 5.37 4.67
C LEU A 80 30.87 6.52 5.46
N ARG A 81 32.21 6.66 5.41
CA ARG A 81 32.93 7.74 6.13
C ARG A 81 32.47 9.13 5.71
N LEU A 82 32.16 9.32 4.42
CA LEU A 82 31.56 10.58 3.95
C LEU A 82 30.23 10.88 4.66
N GLY A 83 29.37 9.89 4.81
CA GLY A 83 28.12 10.02 5.55
C GLY A 83 28.37 10.45 7.00
N GLU A 84 29.25 9.71 7.70
CA GLU A 84 29.60 9.96 9.10
C GLU A 84 30.20 11.35 9.31
N LEU A 85 31.09 11.79 8.42
CA LEU A 85 31.68 13.12 8.48
C LEU A 85 30.67 14.25 8.24
N TYR A 86 29.72 14.06 7.30
CA TYR A 86 28.64 15.02 7.12
C TYR A 86 27.71 15.07 8.32
N ASP A 87 27.43 13.92 8.94
CA ASP A 87 26.59 13.84 10.13
C ASP A 87 27.25 14.54 11.32
N SER A 88 28.53 14.28 11.58
CA SER A 88 29.31 14.97 12.63
C SER A 88 29.36 16.47 12.47
N LEU A 89 29.25 16.99 11.23
CA LEU A 89 29.13 18.40 10.92
C LEU A 89 27.69 18.94 11.03
N GLY A 90 26.73 18.13 11.45
CA GLY A 90 25.31 18.50 11.54
C GLY A 90 24.61 18.63 10.19
N ASN A 91 25.24 18.17 9.10
CA ASN A 91 24.63 18.23 7.78
C ASN A 91 23.90 16.94 7.44
N SER A 92 22.79 16.69 8.16
CA SER A 92 22.01 15.47 8.05
C SER A 92 21.53 15.18 6.61
N LYS A 93 21.25 16.22 5.81
CA LYS A 93 20.84 16.01 4.41
C LYS A 93 21.97 15.39 3.58
N ARG A 94 23.19 15.96 3.66
CA ARG A 94 24.34 15.40 2.93
C ARG A 94 24.77 14.05 3.48
N ALA A 95 24.60 13.83 4.78
CA ALA A 95 24.84 12.52 5.39
C ALA A 95 23.89 11.48 4.82
N PHE A 96 22.59 11.77 4.81
CA PHE A 96 21.57 10.89 4.22
C PHE A 96 21.86 10.58 2.76
N ASP A 97 22.17 11.60 1.94
CA ASP A 97 22.50 11.44 0.52
C ASP A 97 23.77 10.58 0.32
N ALA A 98 24.76 10.69 1.23
CA ALA A 98 25.97 9.87 1.17
C ALA A 98 25.69 8.40 1.49
N TYR A 99 24.90 8.14 2.53
CA TYR A 99 24.46 6.79 2.87
C TYR A 99 23.57 6.20 1.76
N GLN A 100 22.67 6.99 1.18
CA GLN A 100 21.82 6.55 0.07
C GLN A 100 22.65 6.06 -1.12
N LYS A 101 23.70 6.78 -1.48
CA LYS A 101 24.63 6.36 -2.53
C LYS A 101 25.37 5.07 -2.20
N LEU A 102 25.64 4.81 -0.92
CA LEU A 102 26.22 3.55 -0.50
C LEU A 102 25.24 2.41 -0.76
N LEU A 103 23.98 2.56 -0.36
CA LEU A 103 22.95 1.53 -0.55
C LEU A 103 22.70 1.22 -2.03
N GLU A 104 22.67 2.26 -2.86
CA GLU A 104 22.43 2.14 -4.31
C GLU A 104 23.60 1.52 -5.07
N ASN A 105 24.83 1.96 -4.75
CA ASN A 105 26.01 1.56 -5.52
C ASN A 105 26.71 0.32 -4.97
N PHE A 106 26.52 0.00 -3.68
CA PHE A 106 27.25 -1.08 -2.99
C PHE A 106 26.33 -1.99 -2.16
N PRO A 107 25.28 -2.59 -2.77
CA PRO A 107 24.26 -3.35 -2.02
C PRO A 107 24.80 -4.61 -1.33
N GLN A 108 25.98 -5.09 -1.70
CA GLN A 108 26.65 -6.25 -1.11
C GLN A 108 27.79 -5.87 -0.15
N ALA A 109 27.99 -4.59 0.12
CA ALA A 109 29.07 -4.15 0.99
C ALA A 109 28.77 -4.49 2.46
N ARG A 110 29.80 -4.81 3.23
CA ARG A 110 29.67 -5.03 4.68
C ARG A 110 29.22 -3.78 5.43
N GLU A 111 29.40 -2.61 4.85
CA GLU A 111 29.00 -1.30 5.34
C GLU A 111 27.50 -1.01 5.15
N PHE A 112 26.80 -1.85 4.39
CA PHE A 112 25.40 -1.64 3.99
C PHE A 112 24.47 -1.47 5.19
N ASP A 113 24.46 -2.43 6.12
CA ASP A 113 23.58 -2.39 7.30
C ASP A 113 23.83 -1.14 8.15
N ARG A 114 25.11 -0.77 8.33
CA ARG A 114 25.49 0.43 9.09
C ARG A 114 25.00 1.72 8.42
N ALA A 115 25.02 1.77 7.11
CA ALA A 115 24.47 2.90 6.36
C ALA A 115 22.96 3.00 6.51
N VAL A 116 22.23 1.85 6.48
CA VAL A 116 20.78 1.81 6.74
C VAL A 116 20.47 2.30 8.16
N GLU A 117 21.18 1.80 9.16
CA GLU A 117 21.02 2.23 10.56
C GLU A 117 21.21 3.75 10.72
N ALA A 118 22.25 4.30 10.10
CA ALA A 118 22.52 5.74 10.12
C ALA A 118 21.43 6.57 9.42
N GLN A 119 20.92 6.09 8.27
CA GLN A 119 19.79 6.74 7.60
C GLN A 119 18.52 6.71 8.45
N VAL A 120 18.20 5.57 9.08
CA VAL A 120 17.06 5.45 10.00
C VAL A 120 17.18 6.44 11.14
N ALA A 121 18.37 6.57 11.75
CA ALA A 121 18.59 7.52 12.84
C ALA A 121 18.35 8.99 12.40
N ILE A 122 18.76 9.36 11.17
CA ILE A 122 18.49 10.68 10.62
C ILE A 122 16.98 10.89 10.39
N ALA A 123 16.28 9.90 9.86
CA ALA A 123 14.83 9.96 9.65
C ALA A 123 14.07 10.03 10.98
N ASP A 124 14.48 9.26 11.99
CA ASP A 124 13.94 9.30 13.35
C ASP A 124 14.10 10.70 13.98
N ALA A 125 15.27 11.32 13.82
CA ALA A 125 15.47 12.68 14.28
C ALA A 125 14.55 13.70 13.59
N ARG A 126 14.14 13.47 12.32
CA ARG A 126 13.11 14.28 11.66
C ARG A 126 11.73 14.03 12.25
N MET A 127 11.41 12.78 12.55
CA MET A 127 10.16 12.38 13.22
C MET A 127 10.02 13.05 14.57
N ASP A 128 11.07 12.99 15.42
CA ASP A 128 11.10 13.58 16.75
C ASP A 128 10.95 15.13 16.73
N ASN A 129 11.52 15.76 15.72
CA ASN A 129 11.38 17.19 15.47
C ASN A 129 10.07 17.58 14.77
N ARG A 130 9.12 16.64 14.60
CA ARG A 130 7.82 16.84 13.95
C ARG A 130 7.89 17.22 12.46
N HIS A 131 9.01 16.97 11.81
CA HIS A 131 9.15 17.14 10.36
C HIS A 131 8.66 15.85 9.66
N TYR A 132 7.38 15.52 9.86
CA TYR A 132 6.79 14.23 9.47
C TYR A 132 6.86 13.95 7.97
N GLU A 133 6.67 14.97 7.13
CA GLU A 133 6.78 14.86 5.67
C GLU A 133 8.20 14.43 5.26
N GLN A 134 9.23 15.11 5.78
CA GLN A 134 10.62 14.78 5.50
C GLN A 134 10.98 13.38 6.03
N ALA A 135 10.49 13.01 7.22
CA ALA A 135 10.69 11.68 7.77
C ALA A 135 10.05 10.60 6.86
N ALA A 136 8.83 10.80 6.40
CA ALA A 136 8.15 9.88 5.50
C ALA A 136 8.89 9.71 4.15
N GLU A 137 9.39 10.80 3.56
CA GLU A 137 10.21 10.74 2.36
C GLU A 137 11.51 9.95 2.58
N MET A 138 12.17 10.18 3.72
CA MET A 138 13.40 9.45 4.08
C MET A 138 13.13 7.96 4.30
N TYR A 139 12.09 7.59 5.07
CA TYR A 139 11.72 6.18 5.25
C TYR A 139 11.36 5.51 3.93
N THR A 140 10.65 6.19 3.05
CA THR A 140 10.33 5.68 1.71
C THR A 140 11.61 5.42 0.89
N SER A 141 12.57 6.32 0.94
CA SER A 141 13.86 6.17 0.24
C SER A 141 14.67 4.99 0.78
N ILE A 142 14.69 4.81 2.11
CA ILE A 142 15.35 3.67 2.77
C ILE A 142 14.70 2.34 2.31
N LEU A 143 13.37 2.27 2.33
CA LEU A 143 12.63 1.06 1.93
C LEU A 143 12.80 0.73 0.44
N ALA A 144 12.95 1.74 -0.41
CA ALA A 144 13.22 1.55 -1.83
C ALA A 144 14.63 0.95 -2.07
N ALA A 145 15.64 1.40 -1.30
CA ALA A 145 17.02 0.93 -1.44
C ALA A 145 17.27 -0.40 -0.72
N ALA A 146 16.58 -0.66 0.40
CA ALA A 146 16.83 -1.79 1.29
C ALA A 146 15.53 -2.52 1.72
N PRO A 147 14.70 -3.02 0.78
CA PRO A 147 13.38 -3.57 1.08
C PRO A 147 13.42 -4.87 1.89
N PHE A 148 14.54 -5.57 1.88
CA PHE A 148 14.74 -6.85 2.58
C PHE A 148 15.70 -6.75 3.77
N ALA A 149 16.11 -5.54 4.14
CA ALA A 149 16.94 -5.36 5.31
C ALA A 149 16.20 -5.78 6.59
N LYS A 150 16.95 -6.22 7.60
CA LYS A 150 16.37 -6.59 8.91
C LYS A 150 15.55 -5.47 9.55
N PHE A 151 15.81 -4.22 9.16
CA PHE A 151 15.12 -3.02 9.64
C PHE A 151 13.84 -2.69 8.86
N ALA A 152 13.62 -3.31 7.70
CA ALA A 152 12.51 -2.94 6.82
C ALA A 152 11.13 -2.98 7.49
N PRO A 153 10.77 -3.96 8.33
CA PRO A 153 9.50 -3.94 9.06
C PRO A 153 9.35 -2.72 9.97
N SER A 154 10.42 -2.37 10.72
CA SER A 154 10.43 -1.21 11.61
C SER A 154 10.35 0.10 10.85
N VAL A 155 11.09 0.23 9.76
CA VAL A 155 11.05 1.43 8.91
C VAL A 155 9.68 1.60 8.24
N GLN A 156 9.07 0.49 7.80
CA GLN A 156 7.73 0.50 7.22
C GLN A 156 6.67 0.93 8.24
N PHE A 157 6.78 0.44 9.47
CA PHE A 157 5.91 0.85 10.57
C PHE A 157 6.07 2.36 10.89
N LYS A 158 7.31 2.84 10.97
CA LYS A 158 7.61 4.27 11.20
C LYS A 158 7.13 5.16 10.04
N LEU A 159 7.15 4.68 8.80
CA LEU A 159 6.52 5.37 7.68
C LEU A 159 5.02 5.55 7.92
N GLY A 160 4.33 4.50 8.39
CA GLY A 160 2.92 4.58 8.79
C GLY A 160 2.70 5.65 9.86
N GLN A 161 3.52 5.67 10.92
CA GLN A 161 3.44 6.68 11.98
C GLN A 161 3.69 8.11 11.47
N ALA A 162 4.63 8.29 10.55
CA ALA A 162 4.91 9.60 9.96
C ALA A 162 3.72 10.12 9.13
N LEU A 163 3.08 9.26 8.36
CA LEU A 163 1.88 9.58 7.58
C LEU A 163 0.65 9.83 8.46
N GLU A 164 0.48 9.05 9.53
CA GLU A 164 -0.56 9.25 10.54
C GLU A 164 -0.45 10.64 11.19
N ASN A 165 0.77 11.03 11.59
CA ASN A 165 1.02 12.35 12.17
C ASN A 165 0.79 13.50 11.17
N GLN A 166 0.88 13.25 9.87
CA GLN A 166 0.49 14.19 8.80
C GLN A 166 -1.03 14.22 8.58
N LYS A 167 -1.79 13.31 9.22
CA LYS A 167 -3.21 13.08 8.99
C LYS A 167 -3.53 12.53 7.58
N GLU A 168 -2.55 11.93 6.94
CA GLU A 168 -2.70 11.21 5.67
C GLU A 168 -3.17 9.77 5.95
N TYR A 169 -4.38 9.65 6.50
CA TYR A 169 -4.89 8.41 7.10
C TYR A 169 -4.91 7.24 6.13
N GLU A 170 -5.40 7.42 4.91
CA GLU A 170 -5.44 6.37 3.88
C GLU A 170 -4.03 5.84 3.54
N LYS A 171 -3.04 6.76 3.45
CA LYS A 171 -1.65 6.37 3.21
C LYS A 171 -1.03 5.68 4.42
N ALA A 172 -1.36 6.12 5.64
CA ALA A 172 -0.90 5.50 6.88
C ALA A 172 -1.41 4.05 6.99
N VAL A 173 -2.72 3.82 6.78
CA VAL A 173 -3.32 2.48 6.71
C VAL A 173 -2.59 1.62 5.68
N SER A 174 -2.37 2.14 4.46
CA SER A 174 -1.64 1.41 3.42
C SER A 174 -0.21 1.07 3.84
N ALA A 175 0.48 1.98 4.55
CA ALA A 175 1.84 1.72 5.02
C ALA A 175 1.88 0.64 6.11
N TYR A 176 0.93 0.63 7.05
CA TYR A 176 0.81 -0.42 8.05
C TYR A 176 0.40 -1.76 7.44
N GLN A 177 -0.50 -1.75 6.44
CA GLN A 177 -0.90 -2.96 5.71
C GLN A 177 0.30 -3.66 5.06
N VAL A 178 1.26 -2.91 4.51
CA VAL A 178 2.51 -3.47 3.96
C VAL A 178 3.31 -4.24 5.04
N VAL A 179 3.24 -3.85 6.33
CA VAL A 179 3.88 -4.62 7.41
C VAL A 179 3.24 -6.00 7.52
N LEU A 180 1.92 -6.09 7.45
CA LEU A 180 1.18 -7.36 7.51
C LEU A 180 1.45 -8.23 6.29
N ASP A 181 1.42 -7.64 5.09
CA ASP A 181 1.53 -8.36 3.83
C ASP A 181 2.95 -8.88 3.55
N ARG A 182 3.97 -8.05 3.82
CA ARG A 182 5.36 -8.38 3.48
C ARG A 182 6.15 -8.96 4.65
N TYR A 183 5.76 -8.62 5.87
CA TYR A 183 6.49 -8.99 7.08
C TYR A 183 5.59 -9.62 8.15
N PRO A 184 4.74 -10.62 7.81
CA PRO A 184 3.72 -11.15 8.72
C PRO A 184 4.32 -11.78 10.00
N ASN A 185 5.57 -12.23 9.93
CA ASN A 185 6.29 -12.82 11.07
C ASN A 185 7.03 -11.77 11.92
N SER A 186 6.89 -10.49 11.61
CA SER A 186 7.48 -9.42 12.41
C SER A 186 6.77 -9.28 13.75
N SER A 187 7.53 -8.97 14.81
CA SER A 187 6.94 -8.59 16.10
C SER A 187 6.04 -7.35 16.02
N LEU A 188 6.16 -6.57 14.95
CA LEU A 188 5.36 -5.38 14.71
C LEU A 188 4.03 -5.65 13.98
N ALA A 189 3.76 -6.91 13.58
CA ALA A 189 2.52 -7.23 12.86
C ALA A 189 1.28 -6.92 13.71
N ALA A 190 1.27 -7.35 14.98
CA ALA A 190 0.19 -7.04 15.90
C ALA A 190 0.01 -5.52 16.10
N ASP A 191 1.11 -4.79 16.29
CA ASP A 191 1.05 -3.34 16.45
C ASP A 191 0.56 -2.65 15.18
N ALA A 192 0.94 -3.15 14.00
CA ALA A 192 0.49 -2.61 12.72
C ALA A 192 -1.02 -2.78 12.52
N LEU A 193 -1.57 -3.97 12.79
CA LEU A 193 -3.01 -4.21 12.67
C LEU A 193 -3.80 -3.36 13.68
N TYR A 194 -3.34 -3.27 14.92
CA TYR A 194 -3.94 -2.37 15.92
C TYR A 194 -3.92 -0.92 15.43
N GLN A 195 -2.80 -0.46 14.87
CA GLN A 195 -2.65 0.92 14.43
C GLN A 195 -3.54 1.25 13.23
N ILE A 196 -3.79 0.28 12.32
CA ILE A 196 -4.79 0.42 11.25
C ILE A 196 -6.16 0.75 11.85
N GLY A 197 -6.63 -0.07 12.80
CA GLY A 197 -7.92 0.17 13.46
C GLY A 197 -7.97 1.53 14.17
N TYR A 198 -6.89 1.94 14.83
CA TYR A 198 -6.80 3.23 15.52
C TYR A 198 -6.83 4.43 14.56
N VAL A 199 -6.14 4.35 13.43
CA VAL A 199 -6.14 5.39 12.39
C VAL A 199 -7.54 5.53 11.77
N GLN A 200 -8.20 4.42 11.45
CA GLN A 200 -9.57 4.40 10.93
C GLN A 200 -10.57 4.98 11.95
N LEU A 201 -10.41 4.66 13.24
CA LEU A 201 -11.22 5.25 14.31
C LEU A 201 -11.01 6.76 14.39
N THR A 202 -9.76 7.22 14.34
CA THR A 202 -9.42 8.65 14.37
C THR A 202 -9.99 9.38 13.16
N GLU A 203 -9.97 8.76 11.99
CA GLU A 203 -10.58 9.30 10.77
C GLU A 203 -12.11 9.41 10.91
N ALA A 204 -12.77 8.38 11.43
CA ALA A 204 -14.21 8.37 11.68
C ALA A 204 -14.64 9.47 12.67
N GLU A 205 -13.86 9.71 13.70
CA GLU A 205 -14.12 10.79 14.67
C GLU A 205 -13.92 12.18 14.06
N GLY A 206 -12.95 12.33 13.17
CA GLY A 206 -12.69 13.60 12.47
C GLY A 206 -13.72 13.95 11.40
N ARG A 207 -14.39 12.94 10.83
CA ARG A 207 -15.42 13.09 9.77
C ARG A 207 -16.76 12.59 10.29
N SER A 208 -17.46 13.41 11.05
CA SER A 208 -18.70 13.05 11.78
C SER A 208 -19.86 12.48 10.93
N GLN A 209 -19.68 12.28 9.62
CA GLN A 209 -20.68 11.75 8.70
C GLN A 209 -20.19 10.54 7.87
N ASP A 210 -18.93 10.12 8.03
CA ASP A 210 -18.41 8.97 7.30
C ASP A 210 -18.53 7.69 8.12
N LEU A 211 -19.63 6.99 7.92
CA LEU A 211 -19.90 5.70 8.56
C LEU A 211 -18.92 4.60 8.10
N SER A 212 -18.26 4.77 6.95
CA SER A 212 -17.38 3.77 6.36
C SER A 212 -16.16 3.54 7.23
N ALA A 213 -15.44 4.61 7.60
CA ALA A 213 -14.26 4.52 8.44
C ALA A 213 -14.56 3.91 9.82
N ALA A 214 -15.75 4.19 10.39
CA ALA A 214 -16.17 3.57 11.65
C ALA A 214 -16.41 2.05 11.52
N ILE A 215 -17.04 1.62 10.42
CA ILE A 215 -17.25 0.20 10.14
C ILE A 215 -15.90 -0.50 9.92
N ASP A 216 -15.00 0.11 9.17
CA ASP A 216 -13.69 -0.42 8.89
C ASP A 216 -12.86 -0.55 10.17
N ALA A 217 -12.87 0.47 11.06
CA ALA A 217 -12.21 0.42 12.35
C ALA A 217 -12.75 -0.72 13.23
N LYS A 218 -14.07 -0.90 13.28
CA LYS A 218 -14.71 -1.98 14.04
C LYS A 218 -14.24 -3.35 13.53
N ASN A 219 -14.32 -3.57 12.23
CA ASN A 219 -13.90 -4.82 11.61
C ASN A 219 -12.42 -5.12 11.87
N THR A 220 -11.56 -4.09 11.78
CA THR A 220 -10.13 -4.22 12.04
C THR A 220 -9.82 -4.57 13.50
N PHE A 221 -10.52 -3.96 14.47
CA PHE A 221 -10.34 -4.34 15.88
C PHE A 221 -10.86 -5.75 16.18
N GLU A 222 -11.97 -6.18 15.56
CA GLU A 222 -12.47 -7.55 15.67
C GLU A 222 -11.44 -8.55 15.10
N GLU A 223 -10.89 -8.29 13.90
CA GLU A 223 -9.83 -9.07 13.28
C GLU A 223 -8.58 -9.12 14.19
N PHE A 224 -8.15 -7.97 14.71
CA PHE A 224 -7.02 -7.90 15.63
C PHE A 224 -7.21 -8.80 16.86
N LEU A 225 -8.40 -8.82 17.46
CA LEU A 225 -8.67 -9.64 18.64
C LEU A 225 -8.73 -11.14 18.32
N ILE A 226 -9.03 -11.50 17.07
CA ILE A 226 -9.01 -12.89 16.58
C ILE A 226 -7.57 -13.33 16.32
N GLU A 227 -6.78 -12.51 15.63
CA GLU A 227 -5.43 -12.88 15.21
C GLU A 227 -4.39 -12.75 16.35
N PHE A 228 -4.55 -11.71 17.18
CA PHE A 228 -3.59 -11.38 18.25
C PHE A 228 -4.24 -11.29 19.64
N PRO A 229 -4.94 -12.33 20.12
CA PRO A 229 -5.72 -12.28 21.37
C PRO A 229 -4.85 -12.10 22.61
N GLN A 230 -3.55 -12.42 22.53
CA GLN A 230 -2.57 -12.31 23.62
C GLN A 230 -1.69 -11.06 23.50
N SER A 231 -1.93 -10.19 22.54
CA SER A 231 -1.19 -8.93 22.40
C SER A 231 -1.44 -8.01 23.61
N GLU A 232 -0.44 -7.25 24.01
CA GLU A 232 -0.58 -6.21 25.05
C GLU A 232 -1.65 -5.16 24.67
N LYS A 233 -1.91 -4.98 23.36
CA LYS A 233 -2.93 -4.08 22.83
C LYS A 233 -4.36 -4.66 22.88
N ALA A 234 -4.53 -5.95 23.18
CA ALA A 234 -5.84 -6.60 23.12
C ALA A 234 -6.86 -5.99 24.12
N ALA A 235 -6.42 -5.56 25.29
CA ALA A 235 -7.29 -4.88 26.24
C ALA A 235 -7.78 -3.53 25.68
N GLN A 236 -6.88 -2.74 25.09
CA GLN A 236 -7.19 -1.44 24.52
C GLN A 236 -8.07 -1.57 23.26
N ALA A 237 -7.83 -2.60 22.41
CA ALA A 237 -8.68 -2.88 21.26
C ALA A 237 -10.12 -3.23 21.67
N ARG A 238 -10.31 -3.99 22.76
CA ARG A 238 -11.65 -4.26 23.32
C ARG A 238 -12.33 -2.98 23.82
N GLU A 239 -11.61 -2.15 24.55
CA GLU A 239 -12.12 -0.88 25.05
C GLU A 239 -12.56 0.05 23.90
N ASN A 240 -11.74 0.15 22.83
CA ASN A 240 -12.10 0.92 21.66
C ASN A 240 -13.37 0.34 20.99
N LEU A 241 -13.45 -0.98 20.84
CA LEU A 241 -14.59 -1.67 20.27
C LEU A 241 -15.87 -1.46 21.10
N ASP A 242 -15.76 -1.58 22.43
CA ASP A 242 -16.88 -1.33 23.36
C ASP A 242 -17.35 0.13 23.29
N THR A 243 -16.43 1.07 23.18
CA THR A 243 -16.75 2.50 23.03
C THR A 243 -17.50 2.78 21.71
N MET A 244 -17.00 2.19 20.61
CA MET A 244 -17.64 2.32 19.29
C MET A 244 -19.04 1.72 19.27
N THR A 245 -19.20 0.52 19.82
CA THR A 245 -20.49 -0.17 19.88
C THR A 245 -21.46 0.55 20.81
N GLY A 246 -21.00 1.08 21.93
CA GLY A 246 -21.80 1.89 22.84
C GLY A 246 -22.31 3.19 22.16
N ARG A 247 -21.47 3.84 21.39
CA ARG A 247 -21.85 5.04 20.62
C ARG A 247 -22.89 4.71 19.54
N GLU A 248 -22.69 3.62 18.79
CA GLU A 248 -23.64 3.12 17.80
C GLU A 248 -25.01 2.82 18.45
N ALA A 249 -25.02 2.18 19.62
CA ALA A 249 -26.25 1.93 20.38
C ALA A 249 -26.98 3.20 20.77
N PHE A 250 -26.23 4.16 21.30
CA PHE A 250 -26.78 5.46 21.71
C PHE A 250 -27.41 6.20 20.52
N ASP A 251 -26.76 6.19 19.35
CA ASP A 251 -27.28 6.85 18.14
C ASP A 251 -28.57 6.15 17.66
N LEU A 252 -28.56 4.82 17.55
CA LEU A 252 -29.76 4.04 17.19
C LEU A 252 -30.91 4.29 18.16
N LEU A 253 -30.65 4.27 19.47
CA LEU A 253 -31.65 4.52 20.51
C LEU A 253 -32.20 5.95 20.40
N SER A 254 -31.36 6.92 20.15
CA SER A 254 -31.73 8.35 20.01
C SER A 254 -32.63 8.55 18.80
N ILE A 255 -32.31 7.93 17.65
CA ILE A 255 -33.11 7.96 16.42
C ILE A 255 -34.46 7.24 16.67
N ALA A 256 -34.45 6.05 17.28
CA ALA A 256 -35.65 5.32 17.60
C ALA A 256 -36.59 6.15 18.49
N LYS A 257 -36.08 6.74 19.57
CA LYS A 257 -36.83 7.64 20.47
C LYS A 257 -37.34 8.89 19.76
N PHE A 258 -36.62 9.42 18.78
CA PHE A 258 -37.11 10.56 17.98
C PHE A 258 -38.34 10.17 17.18
N TYR A 259 -38.34 9.05 16.46
CA TYR A 259 -39.50 8.59 15.70
C TYR A 259 -40.66 8.18 16.60
N ASP A 260 -40.38 7.56 17.74
CA ASP A 260 -41.40 7.22 18.76
C ASP A 260 -42.15 8.47 19.25
N ARG A 261 -41.41 9.53 19.61
CA ARG A 261 -42.03 10.85 19.98
C ARG A 261 -42.82 11.48 18.85
N LYS A 262 -42.47 11.19 17.60
CA LYS A 262 -43.21 11.64 16.41
C LYS A 262 -44.40 10.76 16.07
N THR A 263 -44.66 9.70 16.87
CA THR A 263 -45.70 8.72 16.62
C THR A 263 -45.52 7.95 15.28
N ASP A 264 -44.32 8.03 14.68
CA ASP A 264 -43.95 7.18 13.56
C ASP A 264 -43.43 5.85 14.10
N TYR A 265 -44.35 5.07 14.63
CA TYR A 265 -44.06 3.82 15.33
C TYR A 265 -43.37 2.81 14.44
N ARG A 266 -43.62 2.85 13.15
CA ARG A 266 -42.97 1.94 12.19
C ARG A 266 -41.47 2.24 12.09
N ALA A 267 -41.11 3.51 11.87
CA ALA A 267 -39.70 3.88 11.85
C ALA A 267 -39.04 3.61 13.21
N ALA A 268 -39.73 3.92 14.32
CA ALA A 268 -39.22 3.63 15.66
C ALA A 268 -38.92 2.14 15.85
N VAL A 269 -39.85 1.23 15.49
CA VAL A 269 -39.65 -0.23 15.62
C VAL A 269 -38.48 -0.72 14.75
N ILE A 270 -38.26 -0.15 13.57
CA ILE A 270 -37.11 -0.51 12.73
C ILE A 270 -35.80 -0.20 13.48
N TYR A 271 -35.65 1.01 14.01
CA TYR A 271 -34.39 1.39 14.71
C TYR A 271 -34.23 0.68 16.05
N TYR A 272 -35.32 0.48 16.82
CA TYR A 272 -35.27 -0.34 18.04
C TYR A 272 -34.89 -1.79 17.73
N SER A 273 -35.45 -2.39 16.68
CA SER A 273 -35.13 -3.77 16.27
C SER A 273 -33.68 -3.88 15.77
N ASP A 274 -33.18 -2.85 15.10
CA ASP A 274 -31.79 -2.82 14.65
C ASP A 274 -30.82 -2.78 15.85
N LEU A 275 -31.14 -2.01 16.89
CA LEU A 275 -30.39 -1.97 18.14
C LEU A 275 -30.38 -3.34 18.84
N VAL A 276 -31.55 -3.99 19.02
CA VAL A 276 -31.65 -5.32 19.62
C VAL A 276 -30.84 -6.36 18.84
N ARG A 277 -30.84 -6.27 17.52
CA ARG A 277 -30.12 -7.19 16.65
C ARG A 277 -28.61 -7.02 16.73
N ARG A 278 -28.14 -5.75 16.79
CA ARG A 278 -26.71 -5.45 16.78
C ARG A 278 -26.05 -5.64 18.14
N GLN A 279 -26.79 -5.45 19.23
CA GLN A 279 -26.26 -5.53 20.59
C GLN A 279 -27.17 -6.33 21.52
N PRO A 280 -27.38 -7.62 21.22
CA PRO A 280 -28.23 -8.48 22.05
C PRO A 280 -27.68 -8.56 23.48
N GLY A 281 -28.59 -8.32 24.48
CA GLY A 281 -28.24 -8.37 25.90
C GLY A 281 -27.65 -7.10 26.49
N SER A 282 -27.53 -6.01 25.71
CA SER A 282 -27.23 -4.70 26.28
C SER A 282 -28.45 -4.11 27.01
N PRO A 283 -28.25 -3.27 28.06
CA PRO A 283 -29.37 -2.60 28.76
C PRO A 283 -30.25 -1.78 27.79
N ASP A 284 -29.64 -1.15 26.79
CA ASP A 284 -30.35 -0.37 25.78
C ASP A 284 -31.18 -1.27 24.84
N ALA A 285 -30.70 -2.47 24.53
CA ALA A 285 -31.45 -3.45 23.73
C ALA A 285 -32.63 -4.04 24.52
N GLU A 286 -32.50 -4.24 25.83
CA GLU A 286 -33.61 -4.67 26.68
C GLU A 286 -34.71 -3.61 26.74
N LEU A 287 -34.33 -2.33 26.93
CA LEU A 287 -35.27 -1.21 26.86
C LEU A 287 -35.95 -1.09 25.48
N ALA A 288 -35.18 -1.27 24.41
CA ALA A 288 -35.69 -1.24 23.05
C ALA A 288 -36.67 -2.40 22.80
N GLY A 289 -36.34 -3.62 23.26
CA GLY A 289 -37.22 -4.78 23.17
C GLY A 289 -38.56 -4.58 23.88
N THR A 290 -38.51 -4.10 25.12
CA THR A 290 -39.72 -3.76 25.89
C THR A 290 -40.57 -2.73 25.17
N ARG A 291 -39.92 -1.69 24.60
CA ARG A 291 -40.65 -0.64 23.88
C ARG A 291 -41.27 -1.12 22.58
N ILE A 292 -40.61 -2.04 21.85
CA ILE A 292 -41.18 -2.71 20.67
C ILE A 292 -42.46 -3.44 21.02
N GLU A 293 -42.50 -4.21 22.14
CA GLU A 293 -43.67 -4.93 22.59
C GLU A 293 -44.82 -3.97 22.98
N GLU A 294 -44.56 -2.88 23.66
CA GLU A 294 -45.51 -1.83 23.97
C GLU A 294 -46.13 -1.20 22.71
N ILE A 295 -45.30 -0.87 21.71
CA ILE A 295 -45.75 -0.31 20.45
C ILE A 295 -46.64 -1.35 19.69
N ARG A 296 -46.20 -2.61 19.64
CA ARG A 296 -47.02 -3.69 19.03
C ARG A 296 -48.35 -3.88 19.68
N ALA A 297 -48.40 -3.82 21.00
CA ALA A 297 -49.64 -3.94 21.76
C ALA A 297 -50.60 -2.75 21.51
N THR A 298 -50.05 -1.55 21.29
CA THR A 298 -50.86 -0.31 21.12
C THR A 298 -51.35 -0.13 19.70
N VAL A 299 -50.53 -0.41 18.69
CA VAL A 299 -50.79 -0.08 17.28
C VAL A 299 -51.25 -1.31 16.47
N GLY A 300 -50.84 -2.50 16.91
CA GLY A 300 -51.07 -3.74 16.20
C GLY A 300 -50.00 -4.05 15.12
N GLU A 301 -49.75 -5.33 14.87
CA GLU A 301 -48.71 -5.75 13.91
C GLU A 301 -49.03 -5.38 12.46
N ASP A 302 -50.33 -5.35 12.10
CA ASP A 302 -50.78 -5.04 10.74
C ASP A 302 -50.47 -3.60 10.35
N GLU A 303 -50.63 -2.64 11.26
CA GLU A 303 -50.29 -1.24 11.05
C GLU A 303 -48.75 -1.08 10.89
N LEU A 304 -47.97 -1.83 11.63
CA LEU A 304 -46.47 -1.80 11.55
C LEU A 304 -45.98 -2.44 10.24
N ARG A 305 -46.70 -3.44 9.70
CA ARG A 305 -46.41 -4.10 8.41
C ARG A 305 -46.96 -3.31 7.20
N ALA A 306 -48.05 -2.61 7.34
CA ALA A 306 -48.84 -1.99 6.27
C ALA A 306 -48.14 -0.80 5.51
N GLY A 307 -46.85 -0.71 5.59
CA GLY A 307 -46.10 0.39 5.02
C GLY A 307 -45.57 0.21 3.61
N SER A 308 -45.77 -0.94 2.96
CA SER A 308 -45.50 -1.09 1.52
C SER A 308 -46.67 -0.60 0.64
N GLU A 309 -47.86 -0.41 1.23
CA GLU A 309 -49.09 0.00 0.54
C GLU A 309 -49.76 1.23 1.18
N ARG A 310 -49.06 2.21 1.69
CA ARG A 310 -49.69 3.53 1.76
C ARG A 310 -50.09 3.86 0.33
N ALA A 311 -51.40 3.78 0.04
CA ALA A 311 -51.91 4.23 -1.23
C ALA A 311 -51.33 5.61 -1.51
N GLU A 312 -50.36 5.69 -2.36
CA GLU A 312 -49.82 6.97 -2.83
C GLU A 312 -51.01 7.71 -3.41
N THR A 313 -51.61 8.63 -2.62
CA THR A 313 -52.70 9.49 -3.06
C THR A 313 -52.04 10.73 -3.67
N GLY A 314 -52.24 10.95 -4.94
CA GLY A 314 -51.74 12.15 -5.61
C GLY A 314 -51.23 11.90 -7.02
N VAL A 315 -50.83 12.94 -7.69
CA VAL A 315 -50.35 12.93 -9.09
C VAL A 315 -49.18 11.96 -9.30
N ARG A 316 -48.31 11.86 -8.30
CA ARG A 316 -47.17 10.91 -8.37
C ARG A 316 -47.60 9.46 -8.32
N ALA A 317 -48.59 9.11 -7.51
CA ALA A 317 -49.14 7.76 -7.45
C ALA A 317 -49.85 7.37 -8.74
N ALA A 318 -50.62 8.30 -9.29
CA ALA A 318 -51.28 8.12 -10.59
C ALA A 318 -50.26 7.94 -11.74
N MET A 319 -49.15 8.66 -11.67
CA MET A 319 -48.09 8.55 -12.68
C MET A 319 -47.30 7.21 -12.55
N ARG A 320 -47.04 6.74 -11.33
CA ARG A 320 -46.38 5.46 -11.07
C ARG A 320 -47.26 4.27 -11.47
N ARG A 321 -48.55 4.33 -11.17
CA ARG A 321 -49.56 3.34 -11.64
C ARG A 321 -49.66 3.32 -13.18
N ARG A 322 -49.63 4.50 -13.83
CA ARG A 322 -49.58 4.58 -15.29
C ARG A 322 -48.34 3.88 -15.87
N LEU A 323 -47.17 4.17 -15.29
CA LEU A 323 -45.91 3.54 -15.71
C LEU A 323 -45.92 2.04 -15.47
N GLN A 324 -46.42 1.58 -14.30
CA GLN A 324 -46.54 0.14 -14.02
C GLN A 324 -47.51 -0.54 -14.99
N ASN A 325 -48.66 0.05 -15.27
CA ASN A 325 -49.60 -0.47 -16.25
C ASN A 325 -49.04 -0.46 -17.68
N GLN A 326 -48.25 0.55 -18.02
CA GLN A 326 -47.54 0.63 -19.31
C GLN A 326 -46.47 -0.46 -19.47
N VAL A 327 -45.74 -0.75 -18.40
CA VAL A 327 -44.78 -1.87 -18.36
C VAL A 327 -45.50 -3.23 -18.45
N GLN A 328 -46.63 -3.40 -17.72
CA GLN A 328 -47.42 -4.65 -17.82
C GLN A 328 -48.08 -4.84 -19.18
N THR A 329 -48.61 -3.77 -19.79
CA THR A 329 -49.17 -3.86 -21.15
C THR A 329 -48.12 -4.04 -22.22
N SER A 330 -46.92 -3.49 -22.06
CA SER A 330 -45.81 -3.75 -22.95
C SER A 330 -45.21 -5.16 -22.82
N SER A 331 -45.34 -5.79 -21.67
CA SER A 331 -44.94 -7.21 -21.46
C SER A 331 -45.97 -8.21 -21.97
N LEU A 332 -47.25 -7.77 -22.18
CA LEU A 332 -48.33 -8.59 -22.76
C LEU A 332 -48.52 -8.35 -24.29
N SER A 333 -47.95 -7.28 -24.85
CA SER A 333 -47.93 -7.13 -26.31
C SER A 333 -46.91 -8.09 -26.90
N ASN A 334 -47.39 -8.93 -27.87
CA ASN A 334 -46.65 -9.91 -28.65
C ASN A 334 -45.24 -9.47 -29.04
N TYR A 335 -44.32 -9.35 -28.08
CA TYR A 335 -42.92 -9.26 -28.35
C TYR A 335 -42.44 -10.66 -28.76
N ALA A 336 -42.45 -10.94 -30.04
CA ALA A 336 -41.92 -12.15 -30.63
C ALA A 336 -40.39 -12.21 -30.60
N GLY A 337 -39.77 -11.78 -29.52
CA GLY A 337 -38.28 -11.81 -29.40
C GLY A 337 -37.53 -11.13 -30.56
N PRO A 338 -36.26 -10.86 -30.44
CA PRO A 338 -35.46 -10.49 -31.59
C PRO A 338 -35.58 -11.59 -32.66
N PRO A 339 -35.69 -11.24 -33.97
CA PRO A 339 -35.82 -12.24 -35.01
C PRO A 339 -34.72 -13.26 -34.84
N VAL A 340 -35.12 -14.54 -34.81
CA VAL A 340 -34.19 -15.66 -34.67
C VAL A 340 -33.08 -15.43 -35.67
N SER A 341 -31.88 -15.20 -35.23
CA SER A 341 -30.73 -15.01 -36.11
C SER A 341 -30.64 -16.22 -37.02
N THR A 342 -30.82 -16.02 -38.30
CA THR A 342 -30.61 -17.06 -39.34
C THR A 342 -29.11 -17.33 -39.56
N VAL A 343 -28.26 -16.84 -38.65
CA VAL A 343 -26.86 -17.21 -38.62
C VAL A 343 -26.78 -18.65 -38.19
N LYS A 344 -26.45 -19.52 -39.12
CA LYS A 344 -26.14 -20.94 -38.87
C LYS A 344 -25.18 -20.98 -37.69
N PRO A 345 -25.46 -21.85 -36.66
CA PRO A 345 -24.51 -22.01 -35.57
C PRO A 345 -23.16 -22.37 -36.16
N PRO A 346 -22.05 -21.83 -35.63
CA PRO A 346 -20.73 -22.18 -36.11
C PRO A 346 -20.61 -23.71 -36.04
N GLU A 347 -20.15 -24.28 -37.16
CA GLU A 347 -19.93 -25.72 -37.34
C GLU A 347 -19.10 -26.21 -36.12
N GLU A 348 -19.60 -27.23 -35.42
CA GLU A 348 -18.93 -27.77 -34.27
C GLU A 348 -17.46 -28.05 -34.61
N LEU A 349 -16.56 -27.41 -33.90
CA LEU A 349 -15.13 -27.72 -34.02
C LEU A 349 -14.93 -29.22 -33.75
N PRO A 350 -14.21 -29.94 -34.60
CA PRO A 350 -13.95 -31.35 -34.41
C PRO A 350 -13.32 -31.58 -33.03
N ALA A 351 -13.86 -32.56 -32.30
CA ALA A 351 -13.40 -32.91 -30.97
C ALA A 351 -11.86 -33.07 -30.93
N PRO A 352 -11.19 -32.55 -29.91
CA PRO A 352 -9.75 -32.70 -29.79
C PRO A 352 -9.39 -34.16 -29.77
N ARG A 353 -8.51 -34.60 -30.66
CA ARG A 353 -8.01 -35.98 -30.71
C ARG A 353 -7.37 -36.33 -29.35
N PRO A 354 -7.63 -37.53 -28.80
CA PRO A 354 -6.99 -37.92 -27.56
C PRO A 354 -5.48 -37.99 -27.77
N GLN A 355 -4.74 -37.20 -27.02
CA GLN A 355 -3.27 -37.28 -26.97
C GLN A 355 -2.91 -38.60 -26.24
N LEU A 356 -2.32 -39.50 -26.99
CA LEU A 356 -1.63 -40.67 -26.43
C LEU A 356 -0.51 -40.17 -25.53
N ARG A 357 -0.58 -40.52 -24.25
CA ARG A 357 0.53 -40.38 -23.31
C ARG A 357 1.66 -41.26 -23.81
N THR A 358 2.72 -40.66 -24.35
CA THR A 358 4.01 -41.30 -24.44
C THR A 358 4.87 -40.84 -23.27
N SER A 359 5.22 -41.81 -22.44
CA SER A 359 6.17 -41.68 -21.35
C SER A 359 7.59 -41.51 -21.88
N SER A 360 8.38 -40.81 -21.09
CA SER A 360 9.82 -40.86 -20.92
C SER A 360 10.75 -40.19 -21.93
N ASN A 361 11.56 -39.35 -21.33
CA ASN A 361 12.97 -39.06 -21.59
C ASN A 361 13.37 -38.73 -23.03
N ASP A 362 13.64 -37.46 -23.25
CA ASP A 362 14.96 -37.04 -23.74
C ASP A 362 15.15 -35.52 -23.62
N MET A 363 16.19 -35.18 -22.89
CA MET A 363 16.74 -33.81 -22.84
C MET A 363 17.45 -33.54 -24.17
N ARG A 364 17.08 -32.43 -24.85
CA ARG A 364 18.03 -31.55 -25.55
C ARG A 364 17.33 -30.26 -26.02
N PRO A 365 17.99 -29.10 -25.93
CA PRO A 365 17.42 -27.80 -26.31
C PRO A 365 17.71 -27.50 -27.79
N GLN A 366 16.72 -27.01 -28.52
CA GLN A 366 16.93 -26.28 -29.77
C GLN A 366 15.93 -25.12 -29.83
N GLY A 367 16.37 -23.92 -29.75
CA GLY A 367 16.64 -23.04 -30.88
C GLY A 367 15.40 -22.24 -31.29
N GLY A 368 15.29 -20.99 -30.85
CA GLY A 368 15.07 -19.77 -31.59
C GLY A 368 13.78 -19.62 -32.43
N GLY A 369 12.97 -18.67 -32.05
CA GLY A 369 11.93 -18.10 -32.88
C GLY A 369 11.15 -17.03 -32.13
N ASN A 370 11.61 -15.79 -32.15
CA ASN A 370 10.84 -14.62 -31.71
C ASN A 370 9.61 -14.43 -32.61
N PRO A 371 8.41 -14.23 -32.05
CA PRO A 371 7.33 -13.64 -32.81
C PRO A 371 7.51 -12.11 -32.89
N ALA A 372 7.19 -11.57 -34.06
CA ALA A 372 7.22 -10.16 -34.40
C ALA A 372 6.32 -9.30 -33.47
N PRO A 373 6.64 -8.02 -33.25
CA PRO A 373 5.83 -7.14 -32.42
C PRO A 373 4.50 -6.81 -33.12
N ALA A 374 3.42 -6.89 -32.34
CA ALA A 374 2.10 -6.46 -32.76
C ALA A 374 2.05 -4.93 -32.91
N ASP A 375 1.33 -4.44 -33.95
CA ASP A 375 1.08 -3.03 -34.17
C ASP A 375 0.36 -2.35 -33.00
N PRO A 376 0.68 -1.09 -32.72
CA PRO A 376 0.03 -0.34 -31.66
C PRO A 376 -1.40 0.05 -32.03
N LEU A 377 -2.33 -0.15 -31.09
CA LEU A 377 -3.71 0.30 -31.18
C LEU A 377 -3.77 1.84 -31.31
N PRO A 378 -4.72 2.41 -32.06
CA PRO A 378 -4.90 3.85 -32.16
C PRO A 378 -5.36 4.44 -30.83
N ALA A 379 -4.83 5.61 -30.50
CA ALA A 379 -5.16 6.37 -29.29
C ALA A 379 -6.62 6.87 -29.34
N PRO A 380 -7.33 6.93 -28.20
CA PRO A 380 -8.66 7.53 -28.16
C PRO A 380 -8.57 9.05 -28.31
N ASP A 381 -9.48 9.60 -29.12
CA ASP A 381 -9.67 11.04 -29.32
C ASP A 381 -10.04 11.71 -27.99
N LEU A 382 -9.20 12.63 -27.52
CA LEU A 382 -9.50 13.51 -26.40
C LEU A 382 -10.28 14.73 -26.91
N PRO A 383 -11.33 15.19 -26.18
CA PRO A 383 -12.04 16.41 -26.53
C PRO A 383 -11.15 17.65 -26.35
N PRO A 384 -11.42 18.74 -27.08
CA PRO A 384 -10.60 19.94 -27.05
C PRO A 384 -10.67 20.66 -25.70
N VAL A 385 -9.51 21.10 -25.23
CA VAL A 385 -9.34 21.91 -24.01
C VAL A 385 -9.89 23.31 -24.29
N GLU A 386 -10.86 23.76 -23.48
CA GLU A 386 -11.33 25.14 -23.50
C GLU A 386 -10.25 26.10 -22.95
N PRO A 387 -10.14 27.33 -23.49
CA PRO A 387 -9.14 28.29 -23.03
C PRO A 387 -9.51 28.91 -21.67
N GLU A 388 -8.50 28.98 -20.81
CA GLU A 388 -8.58 29.64 -19.50
C GLU A 388 -8.99 31.12 -19.64
N LEU A 389 -9.96 31.54 -18.82
CA LEU A 389 -10.36 32.94 -18.64
C LEU A 389 -9.30 33.67 -17.78
N PRO A 390 -9.01 34.94 -18.07
CA PRO A 390 -8.03 35.70 -17.28
C PRO A 390 -8.56 36.07 -15.91
N SER A 391 -7.69 35.93 -14.88
CA SER A 391 -7.87 36.41 -13.53
C SER A 391 -7.97 37.92 -13.49
N PHE A 392 -9.06 38.44 -12.93
CA PHE A 392 -9.18 39.83 -12.49
C PHE A 392 -8.59 39.98 -11.09
N GLU A 393 -7.88 41.13 -10.92
CA GLU A 393 -7.25 41.64 -9.71
C GLU A 393 -8.10 41.61 -8.43
#